data_7c74b6dff0398165b2c21a539e580092
#
_entry.id   7c74b6dff0398165b2c21a539e580092
#
_cell.length_a   1.000
_cell.length_b   1.000
_cell.length_c   1.000
_cell.angle_alpha   90.00
_cell.angle_beta   90.00
_cell.angle_gamma   90.00
#
_symmetry.space_group_name_H-M   'P 1'
#
loop_
_entity.id
_entity.type
_entity.pdbx_description
1 polymer ?
#
loop_
_entity_poly.entity_id
_entity_poly.type
_entity_poly.pdbx_seq_one_letter_code
_entity_poly.pdbx_strand_id
1 'polypeptide(L)'
;VVSSLQRNIRLGDRDGLQVIQTDAAVNPGNSGGPLVDLQGRVIAVNAATIPYAEGIGFAIPINVARDIAGQIISHGGVQRPWLGIVGYDVDRRIVQYYQLHVSQGVFLVELSEGSPALAAGLHVGDVITSLDGHPLSGISDLVEALRGRKIGETVEVGYERGGARKVRIVLGTRPF
;
A
#
# COMPACT_ATOMS: atom_id res chain seq x y z
N VAL A 1 -20.17 12.82 16.21
CA VAL A 1 -20.75 11.85 15.24
C VAL A 1 -19.69 11.31 14.29
N VAL A 2 -20.00 10.24 13.60
CA VAL A 2 -19.18 9.78 12.47
C VAL A 2 -19.47 10.67 11.27
N SER A 3 -18.45 11.40 10.79
CA SER A 3 -18.58 12.35 9.70
C SER A 3 -18.28 11.71 8.33
N SER A 4 -17.47 10.65 8.29
CA SER A 4 -17.17 9.85 7.09
C SER A 4 -16.68 8.46 7.47
N LEU A 5 -17.08 7.44 6.68
CA LEU A 5 -16.66 6.05 6.90
C LEU A 5 -15.43 5.63 6.08
N GLN A 6 -15.11 6.36 5.00
CA GLN A 6 -14.06 6.00 4.05
C GLN A 6 -13.26 7.24 3.63
N ARG A 7 -12.61 7.87 4.58
CA ARG A 7 -11.70 8.98 4.28
C ARG A 7 -10.30 8.42 4.01
N ASN A 8 -9.78 8.69 2.82
CA ASN A 8 -8.38 8.39 2.52
C ASN A 8 -7.50 9.50 3.08
N ILE A 9 -6.59 9.15 3.99
CA ILE A 9 -5.61 10.09 4.54
C ILE A 9 -4.19 9.60 4.28
N ARG A 10 -3.25 10.56 4.18
CA ARG A 10 -1.81 10.29 4.20
C ARG A 10 -1.34 10.35 5.64
N LEU A 11 -0.65 9.32 6.10
CA LEU A 11 0.03 9.29 7.39
C LEU A 11 1.53 9.06 7.15
N GLY A 12 2.31 10.14 7.13
CA GLY A 12 3.69 10.11 6.70
C GLY A 12 3.81 9.67 5.25
N ASP A 13 4.74 8.77 4.95
CA ASP A 13 4.96 8.21 3.60
C ASP A 13 3.94 7.13 3.20
N ARG A 14 2.88 6.94 3.98
CA ARG A 14 1.85 5.93 3.72
C ARG A 14 0.63 6.58 3.08
N ASP A 15 0.46 6.35 1.79
CA ASP A 15 -0.73 6.75 1.05
C ASP A 15 -1.90 5.77 1.29
N GLY A 16 -3.12 6.32 1.30
CA GLY A 16 -4.34 5.54 1.15
C GLY A 16 -4.79 4.76 2.39
N LEU A 17 -4.51 5.23 3.62
CA LEU A 17 -5.15 4.67 4.79
C LEU A 17 -6.61 5.10 4.84
N GLN A 18 -7.54 4.14 4.69
CA GLN A 18 -8.96 4.38 4.88
C GLN A 18 -9.28 4.49 6.36
N VAL A 19 -9.84 5.62 6.77
CA VAL A 19 -10.16 5.91 8.16
C VAL A 19 -11.61 6.39 8.31
N ILE A 20 -12.14 6.24 9.53
CA ILE A 20 -13.36 6.89 9.97
C ILE A 20 -13.00 8.32 10.40
N GLN A 21 -13.72 9.31 9.88
CA GLN A 21 -13.65 10.68 10.37
C GLN A 21 -14.75 10.92 11.41
N THR A 22 -14.41 11.58 12.50
CA THR A 22 -15.34 11.90 13.60
C THR A 22 -15.08 13.30 14.13
N ASP A 23 -16.12 13.93 14.68
CA ASP A 23 -16.03 15.18 15.45
C ASP A 23 -15.83 14.94 16.95
N ALA A 24 -15.77 13.68 17.39
CA ALA A 24 -15.40 13.35 18.76
C ALA A 24 -14.01 13.93 19.07
N ALA A 25 -13.84 14.42 20.29
CA ALA A 25 -12.60 15.06 20.74
C ALA A 25 -11.45 14.01 20.80
N VAL A 26 -10.71 13.90 19.72
CA VAL A 26 -9.46 13.09 19.64
C VAL A 26 -8.29 14.05 19.85
N ASN A 27 -7.56 13.87 20.94
CA ASN A 27 -6.44 14.72 21.33
C ASN A 27 -5.17 13.88 21.50
N PRO A 28 -3.97 14.51 21.54
CA PRO A 28 -2.74 13.82 21.91
C PRO A 28 -2.92 13.03 23.22
N GLY A 29 -2.52 11.76 23.22
CA GLY A 29 -2.75 10.82 24.32
C GLY A 29 -3.93 9.85 24.07
N ASN A 30 -4.86 10.17 23.18
CA ASN A 30 -5.98 9.29 22.83
C ASN A 30 -5.63 8.29 21.71
N SER A 31 -4.50 8.46 21.01
CA SER A 31 -4.04 7.54 19.95
C SER A 31 -3.83 6.13 20.48
N GLY A 32 -4.37 5.13 19.77
CA GLY A 32 -4.39 3.74 20.21
C GLY A 32 -5.57 3.39 21.12
N GLY A 33 -6.28 4.40 21.68
CA GLY A 33 -7.51 4.20 22.45
C GLY A 33 -8.72 3.89 21.55
N PRO A 34 -9.79 3.30 22.14
CA PRO A 34 -10.98 2.94 21.37
C PRO A 34 -11.86 4.16 21.08
N LEU A 35 -12.45 4.18 19.89
CA LEU A 35 -13.64 4.98 19.60
C LEU A 35 -14.85 4.07 19.81
N VAL A 36 -15.77 4.48 20.69
CA VAL A 36 -16.92 3.66 21.09
C VAL A 36 -18.23 4.32 20.66
N ASP A 37 -19.23 3.49 20.38
CA ASP A 37 -20.60 3.95 20.14
C ASP A 37 -21.39 4.11 21.46
N LEU A 38 -22.63 4.56 21.35
CA LEU A 38 -23.52 4.78 22.53
C LEU A 38 -23.89 3.47 23.26
N GLN A 39 -23.65 2.31 22.66
CA GLN A 39 -23.84 1.00 23.26
C GLN A 39 -22.55 0.45 23.90
N GLY A 40 -21.49 1.25 23.93
CA GLY A 40 -20.16 0.85 24.46
C GLY A 40 -19.38 -0.09 23.55
N ARG A 41 -19.78 -0.28 22.30
CA ARG A 41 -19.06 -1.13 21.34
C ARG A 41 -17.92 -0.34 20.71
N VAL A 42 -16.75 -0.97 20.58
CA VAL A 42 -15.62 -0.38 19.88
C VAL A 42 -15.88 -0.41 18.37
N ILE A 43 -15.89 0.75 17.73
CA ILE A 43 -16.12 0.91 16.28
C ILE A 43 -14.85 1.25 15.53
N ALA A 44 -13.85 1.82 16.22
CA ALA A 44 -12.56 2.15 15.62
C ALA A 44 -11.47 2.30 16.71
N VAL A 45 -10.21 2.45 16.26
CA VAL A 45 -9.06 2.78 17.09
C VAL A 45 -8.55 4.16 16.67
N ASN A 46 -8.47 5.11 17.64
CA ASN A 46 -8.02 6.46 17.38
C ASN A 46 -6.57 6.47 16.82
N ALA A 47 -6.35 7.17 15.73
CA ALA A 47 -5.06 7.13 15.03
C ALA A 47 -4.37 8.49 14.93
N ALA A 48 -5.11 9.55 14.55
CA ALA A 48 -4.53 10.85 14.28
C ALA A 48 -5.57 11.98 14.38
N THR A 49 -5.05 13.19 14.51
CA THR A 49 -5.78 14.44 14.33
C THR A 49 -5.05 15.31 13.31
N ILE A 50 -5.74 16.25 12.70
CA ILE A 50 -5.08 17.31 11.93
C ILE A 50 -4.66 18.38 12.93
N PRO A 51 -3.36 18.73 13.04
CA PRO A 51 -2.92 19.81 13.89
C PRO A 51 -3.69 21.10 13.57
N TYR A 52 -4.16 21.80 14.62
CA TYR A 52 -4.91 23.06 14.52
C TYR A 52 -6.32 22.98 13.90
N ALA A 53 -6.85 21.78 13.64
CA ALA A 53 -8.23 21.60 13.20
C ALA A 53 -9.06 20.96 14.35
N GLU A 54 -9.80 21.78 15.08
CA GLU A 54 -10.72 21.28 16.09
C GLU A 54 -11.89 20.52 15.45
N GLY A 55 -12.34 19.45 16.10
CA GLY A 55 -13.49 18.66 15.63
C GLY A 55 -13.20 17.76 14.41
N ILE A 56 -11.93 17.49 14.10
CA ILE A 56 -11.56 16.54 13.04
C ILE A 56 -10.62 15.48 13.61
N GLY A 57 -11.20 14.34 13.99
CA GLY A 57 -10.48 13.15 14.43
C GLY A 57 -10.51 12.05 13.36
N PHE A 58 -9.47 11.22 13.32
CA PHE A 58 -9.38 10.05 12.44
C PHE A 58 -9.13 8.79 13.25
N ALA A 59 -9.87 7.74 12.94
CA ALA A 59 -9.76 6.46 13.61
C ALA A 59 -9.75 5.30 12.59
N ILE A 60 -8.95 4.27 12.85
CA ILE A 60 -8.86 3.05 12.05
C ILE A 60 -10.09 2.19 12.33
N PRO A 61 -10.88 1.79 11.32
CA PRO A 61 -12.06 0.94 11.52
C PRO A 61 -11.72 -0.33 12.30
N ILE A 62 -12.60 -0.74 13.20
CA ILE A 62 -12.32 -1.87 14.13
C ILE A 62 -12.12 -3.21 13.40
N ASN A 63 -12.80 -3.44 12.28
CA ASN A 63 -12.58 -4.63 11.45
C ASN A 63 -11.14 -4.69 10.93
N VAL A 64 -10.59 -3.57 10.43
CA VAL A 64 -9.19 -3.48 9.98
C VAL A 64 -8.23 -3.72 11.17
N ALA A 65 -8.49 -3.07 12.31
CA ALA A 65 -7.67 -3.26 13.51
C ALA A 65 -7.69 -4.71 14.01
N ARG A 66 -8.85 -5.37 13.95
CA ARG A 66 -9.02 -6.78 14.36
C ARG A 66 -8.27 -7.73 13.44
N ASP A 67 -8.32 -7.51 12.13
CA ASP A 67 -7.59 -8.32 11.14
C ASP A 67 -6.07 -8.19 11.35
N ILE A 68 -5.59 -6.97 11.59
CA ILE A 68 -4.18 -6.69 11.90
C ILE A 68 -3.77 -7.37 13.23
N ALA A 69 -4.58 -7.23 14.27
CA ALA A 69 -4.32 -7.87 15.57
C ALA A 69 -4.28 -9.40 15.44
N GLY A 70 -5.19 -9.99 14.66
CA GLY A 70 -5.20 -11.41 14.36
C GLY A 70 -3.92 -11.88 13.69
N GLN A 71 -3.40 -11.13 12.73
CA GLN A 71 -2.12 -11.43 12.07
C GLN A 71 -0.95 -11.34 13.06
N ILE A 72 -0.90 -10.31 13.88
CA ILE A 72 0.16 -10.14 14.88
C ILE A 72 0.15 -11.31 15.88
N ILE A 73 -1.03 -11.72 16.36
CA ILE A 73 -1.17 -12.83 17.30
C ILE A 73 -0.74 -14.17 16.68
N SER A 74 -1.14 -14.43 15.44
CA SER A 74 -0.89 -15.72 14.78
C SER A 74 0.49 -15.83 14.13
N HIS A 75 1.08 -14.72 13.67
CA HIS A 75 2.31 -14.71 12.88
C HIS A 75 3.42 -13.82 13.46
N GLY A 76 3.19 -13.17 14.60
CA GLY A 76 4.16 -12.26 15.21
C GLY A 76 4.29 -10.89 14.51
N GLY A 77 3.56 -10.67 13.42
CA GLY A 77 3.63 -9.42 12.65
C GLY A 77 2.61 -9.34 11.53
N VAL A 78 2.49 -8.17 10.92
CA VAL A 78 1.59 -7.95 9.77
C VAL A 78 2.25 -8.44 8.49
N GLN A 79 1.71 -9.49 7.92
CA GLN A 79 2.17 -10.02 6.66
C GLN A 79 1.53 -9.25 5.50
N ARG A 80 2.36 -8.73 4.60
CA ARG A 80 1.90 -8.05 3.38
C ARG A 80 2.49 -8.73 2.17
N PRO A 81 1.69 -8.94 1.10
CA PRO A 81 2.22 -9.42 -0.16
C PRO A 81 3.29 -8.46 -0.67
N TRP A 82 4.38 -9.00 -1.16
CA TRP A 82 5.56 -8.24 -1.50
C TRP A 82 6.23 -8.77 -2.76
N LEU A 83 6.63 -7.86 -3.64
CA LEU A 83 7.41 -8.15 -4.84
C LEU A 83 8.92 -7.98 -4.60
N GLY A 84 9.28 -7.06 -3.71
CA GLY A 84 10.67 -6.75 -3.39
C GLY A 84 11.35 -5.83 -4.37
N ILE A 85 10.65 -4.77 -4.75
CA ILE A 85 11.12 -3.77 -5.68
C ILE A 85 11.12 -2.38 -5.03
N VAL A 86 12.03 -1.53 -5.50
CA VAL A 86 11.99 -0.08 -5.31
C VAL A 86 11.94 0.55 -6.70
N GLY A 87 11.07 1.53 -6.89
CA GLY A 87 10.88 2.16 -8.18
C GLY A 87 10.35 3.58 -8.07
N TYR A 88 10.29 4.25 -9.21
CA TYR A 88 9.69 5.58 -9.38
C TYR A 88 8.61 5.53 -10.44
N ASP A 89 7.65 6.43 -10.32
CA ASP A 89 6.68 6.65 -11.39
C ASP A 89 7.42 7.13 -12.64
N VAL A 90 7.08 6.53 -13.79
CA VAL A 90 7.64 6.96 -15.07
C VAL A 90 7.12 8.37 -15.39
N ASP A 91 8.02 9.35 -15.44
CA ASP A 91 7.76 10.70 -15.87
C ASP A 91 8.52 11.05 -17.16
N ARG A 92 8.27 12.23 -17.72
CA ARG A 92 8.93 12.69 -18.96
C ARG A 92 10.45 12.72 -18.85
N ARG A 93 11.01 13.01 -17.67
CA ARG A 93 12.47 13.08 -17.43
C ARG A 93 13.08 11.69 -17.46
N ILE A 94 12.44 10.71 -16.80
CA ILE A 94 12.86 9.31 -16.81
C ILE A 94 12.78 8.76 -18.23
N VAL A 95 11.67 9.01 -18.96
CA VAL A 95 11.51 8.59 -20.36
C VAL A 95 12.66 9.13 -21.24
N GLN A 96 12.98 10.42 -21.15
CA GLN A 96 14.04 11.03 -21.95
C GLN A 96 15.44 10.53 -21.58
N TYR A 97 15.72 10.44 -20.26
CA TYR A 97 17.04 10.06 -19.77
C TYR A 97 17.39 8.61 -20.10
N TYR A 98 16.43 7.69 -19.89
CA TYR A 98 16.62 6.26 -20.13
C TYR A 98 16.13 5.78 -21.51
N GLN A 99 15.66 6.70 -22.36
CA GLN A 99 15.14 6.40 -23.71
C GLN A 99 14.06 5.32 -23.71
N LEU A 100 13.12 5.41 -22.76
CA LEU A 100 12.05 4.44 -22.58
C LEU A 100 11.03 4.53 -23.72
N HIS A 101 10.48 3.38 -24.11
CA HIS A 101 9.41 3.29 -25.12
C HIS A 101 8.01 3.37 -24.50
N VAL A 102 7.91 3.52 -23.18
CA VAL A 102 6.67 3.64 -22.43
C VAL A 102 6.65 4.96 -21.67
N SER A 103 5.45 5.53 -21.49
CA SER A 103 5.26 6.83 -20.84
C SER A 103 4.65 6.73 -19.44
N GLN A 104 4.30 5.53 -18.99
CA GLN A 104 3.66 5.25 -17.71
C GLN A 104 4.15 3.91 -17.15
N GLY A 105 4.03 3.75 -15.84
CA GLY A 105 4.43 2.54 -15.13
C GLY A 105 5.39 2.83 -13.98
N VAL A 106 6.02 1.77 -13.47
CA VAL A 106 6.99 1.82 -12.38
C VAL A 106 8.37 1.45 -12.89
N PHE A 107 9.28 2.44 -12.95
CA PHE A 107 10.68 2.25 -13.32
C PHE A 107 11.44 1.67 -12.13
N LEU A 108 12.05 0.49 -12.30
CA LEU A 108 12.75 -0.22 -11.24
C LEU A 108 14.17 0.33 -11.04
N VAL A 109 14.48 0.75 -9.82
CA VAL A 109 15.81 1.26 -9.44
C VAL A 109 16.55 0.33 -8.50
N GLU A 110 15.83 -0.55 -7.80
CA GLU A 110 16.41 -1.52 -6.89
C GLU A 110 15.52 -2.75 -6.78
N LEU A 111 16.11 -3.92 -6.64
CA LEU A 111 15.43 -5.16 -6.26
C LEU A 111 16.09 -5.71 -5.00
N SER A 112 15.28 -6.01 -4.00
CA SER A 112 15.78 -6.57 -2.74
C SER A 112 16.36 -7.97 -2.97
N GLU A 113 17.46 -8.26 -2.30
CA GLU A 113 18.07 -9.59 -2.35
C GLU A 113 17.07 -10.67 -1.89
N GLY A 114 17.02 -11.80 -2.60
CA GLY A 114 16.07 -12.88 -2.33
C GLY A 114 14.60 -12.53 -2.61
N SER A 115 14.32 -11.40 -3.27
CA SER A 115 12.95 -10.99 -3.56
C SER A 115 12.29 -11.82 -4.65
N PRO A 116 10.94 -11.96 -4.62
CA PRO A 116 10.18 -12.60 -5.69
C PRO A 116 10.42 -12.01 -7.07
N ALA A 117 10.54 -10.69 -7.17
CA ALA A 117 10.79 -10.01 -8.43
C ALA A 117 12.16 -10.37 -9.01
N LEU A 118 13.21 -10.39 -8.17
CA LEU A 118 14.56 -10.79 -8.56
C LEU A 118 14.59 -12.27 -9.00
N ALA A 119 13.97 -13.16 -8.22
CA ALA A 119 13.87 -14.58 -8.53
C ALA A 119 13.12 -14.86 -9.84
N ALA A 120 12.14 -14.01 -10.18
CA ALA A 120 11.41 -14.09 -11.44
C ALA A 120 12.15 -13.48 -12.65
N GLY A 121 13.35 -12.92 -12.43
CA GLY A 121 14.18 -12.37 -13.51
C GLY A 121 13.87 -10.92 -13.90
N LEU A 122 13.22 -10.15 -13.03
CA LEU A 122 13.19 -8.69 -13.19
C LEU A 122 14.56 -8.10 -12.87
N HIS A 123 14.90 -6.98 -13.50
CA HIS A 123 16.15 -6.27 -13.31
C HIS A 123 15.92 -4.77 -13.08
N VAL A 124 16.92 -4.12 -12.51
CA VAL A 124 16.99 -2.65 -12.50
C VAL A 124 16.96 -2.13 -13.93
N GLY A 125 16.17 -1.08 -14.16
CA GLY A 125 15.93 -0.51 -15.49
C GLY A 125 14.69 -1.06 -16.21
N ASP A 126 14.05 -2.12 -15.70
CA ASP A 126 12.72 -2.52 -16.20
C ASP A 126 11.66 -1.50 -15.83
N VAL A 127 10.61 -1.43 -16.63
CA VAL A 127 9.40 -0.67 -16.28
C VAL A 127 8.23 -1.63 -16.13
N ILE A 128 7.67 -1.74 -14.93
CA ILE A 128 6.43 -2.50 -14.73
C ILE A 128 5.28 -1.68 -15.31
N THR A 129 4.54 -2.29 -16.24
CA THR A 129 3.47 -1.63 -16.99
C THR A 129 2.08 -2.18 -16.70
N SER A 130 1.99 -3.40 -16.15
CA SER A 130 0.70 -4.00 -15.78
C SER A 130 0.83 -5.06 -14.69
N LEU A 131 -0.27 -5.32 -13.97
CA LEU A 131 -0.44 -6.45 -13.06
C LEU A 131 -1.72 -7.19 -13.42
N ASP A 132 -1.64 -8.50 -13.67
CA ASP A 132 -2.76 -9.36 -14.12
C ASP A 132 -3.55 -8.75 -15.29
N GLY A 133 -2.83 -8.14 -16.24
CA GLY A 133 -3.41 -7.49 -17.42
C GLY A 133 -3.98 -6.08 -17.18
N HIS A 134 -4.05 -5.60 -15.94
CA HIS A 134 -4.49 -4.25 -15.63
C HIS A 134 -3.31 -3.27 -15.77
N PRO A 135 -3.40 -2.24 -16.61
CA PRO A 135 -2.33 -1.27 -16.79
C PRO A 135 -2.07 -0.48 -15.51
N LEU A 136 -0.81 -0.13 -15.27
CA LEU A 136 -0.35 0.64 -14.13
C LEU A 136 0.18 1.99 -14.61
N SER A 137 -0.33 3.08 -14.04
CA SER A 137 0.19 4.43 -14.31
C SER A 137 1.41 4.77 -13.46
N GLY A 138 1.56 4.13 -12.28
CA GLY A 138 2.66 4.35 -11.35
C GLY A 138 2.60 3.45 -10.11
N ILE A 139 3.39 3.81 -9.10
CA ILE A 139 3.54 3.05 -7.85
C ILE A 139 2.22 2.93 -7.09
N SER A 140 1.42 4.00 -7.06
CA SER A 140 0.14 3.99 -6.35
C SER A 140 -0.79 2.90 -6.88
N ASP A 141 -0.86 2.72 -8.21
CA ASP A 141 -1.68 1.69 -8.84
C ASP A 141 -1.14 0.29 -8.51
N LEU A 142 0.19 0.12 -8.52
CA LEU A 142 0.81 -1.15 -8.15
C LEU A 142 0.53 -1.52 -6.69
N VAL A 143 0.65 -0.57 -5.77
CA VAL A 143 0.35 -0.78 -4.35
C VAL A 143 -1.12 -1.15 -4.16
N GLU A 144 -2.04 -0.46 -4.85
CA GLU A 144 -3.46 -0.76 -4.78
C GLU A 144 -3.78 -2.14 -5.38
N ALA A 145 -3.17 -2.49 -6.51
CA ALA A 145 -3.33 -3.80 -7.15
C ALA A 145 -2.80 -4.97 -6.30
N LEU A 146 -1.79 -4.72 -5.47
CA LEU A 146 -1.27 -5.70 -4.49
C LEU A 146 -2.10 -5.73 -3.20
N ARG A 147 -2.90 -4.69 -2.92
CA ARG A 147 -3.76 -4.64 -1.73
C ARG A 147 -4.82 -5.72 -1.82
N GLY A 148 -4.95 -6.51 -0.78
CA GLY A 148 -5.90 -7.63 -0.73
C GLY A 148 -5.42 -8.92 -1.37
N ARG A 149 -4.25 -8.94 -2.02
CA ARG A 149 -3.61 -10.18 -2.47
C ARG A 149 -3.06 -10.97 -1.29
N LYS A 150 -2.82 -12.26 -1.51
CA LYS A 150 -2.29 -13.16 -0.49
C LYS A 150 -0.82 -13.49 -0.77
N ILE A 151 -0.06 -13.71 0.31
CA ILE A 151 1.27 -14.29 0.20
C ILE A 151 1.15 -15.67 -0.41
N GLY A 152 2.06 -16.01 -1.35
CA GLY A 152 2.01 -17.25 -2.12
C GLY A 152 1.08 -17.18 -3.34
N GLU A 153 0.30 -16.11 -3.52
CA GLU A 153 -0.50 -15.89 -4.73
C GLU A 153 0.43 -15.58 -5.91
N THR A 154 0.12 -16.17 -7.06
CA THR A 154 0.85 -15.91 -8.29
C THR A 154 0.16 -14.79 -9.07
N VAL A 155 0.92 -13.76 -9.42
CA VAL A 155 0.48 -12.63 -10.25
C VAL A 155 1.26 -12.60 -11.56
N GLU A 156 0.63 -12.12 -12.63
CA GLU A 156 1.29 -11.86 -13.91
C GLU A 156 1.73 -10.38 -13.96
N VAL A 157 3.02 -10.14 -14.03
CA VAL A 157 3.61 -8.81 -14.17
C VAL A 157 3.97 -8.58 -15.62
N GLY A 158 3.36 -7.56 -16.24
CA GLY A 158 3.79 -7.04 -17.52
C GLY A 158 4.87 -5.98 -17.33
N TYR A 159 5.94 -6.05 -18.11
CA TYR A 159 7.05 -5.12 -18.02
C TYR A 159 7.68 -4.83 -19.37
N GLU A 160 8.38 -3.71 -19.47
CA GLU A 160 9.13 -3.27 -20.64
C GLU A 160 10.63 -3.43 -20.38
N ARG A 161 11.33 -4.12 -21.31
CA ARG A 161 12.79 -4.26 -21.39
C ARG A 161 13.19 -4.46 -22.83
N GLY A 162 13.30 -3.37 -23.60
CA GLY A 162 13.53 -3.43 -25.04
C GLY A 162 12.43 -4.16 -25.81
N GLY A 163 11.20 -4.02 -25.32
CA GLY A 163 9.96 -4.64 -25.79
C GLY A 163 9.11 -5.16 -24.66
N ALA A 164 7.80 -5.20 -24.88
CA ALA A 164 6.83 -5.66 -23.91
C ALA A 164 7.02 -7.16 -23.57
N ARG A 165 7.06 -7.49 -22.29
CA ARG A 165 7.26 -8.84 -21.74
C ARG A 165 6.31 -9.10 -20.60
N LYS A 166 6.19 -10.38 -20.24
CA LYS A 166 5.40 -10.82 -19.09
C LYS A 166 6.17 -11.86 -18.29
N VAL A 167 5.96 -11.85 -16.97
CA VAL A 167 6.51 -12.85 -16.06
C VAL A 167 5.52 -13.15 -14.96
N ARG A 168 5.47 -14.40 -14.49
CA ARG A 168 4.67 -14.80 -13.32
C ARG A 168 5.53 -14.74 -12.08
N ILE A 169 5.01 -14.10 -11.04
CA ILE A 169 5.69 -13.90 -9.77
C ILE A 169 4.82 -14.43 -8.64
N VAL A 170 5.37 -15.29 -7.80
CA VAL A 170 4.73 -15.72 -6.56
C VAL A 170 5.02 -14.67 -5.51
N LEU A 171 3.99 -14.02 -4.98
CA LEU A 171 4.13 -12.98 -3.97
C LEU A 171 4.74 -13.53 -2.67
N GLY A 172 5.79 -12.88 -2.22
CA GLY A 172 6.48 -13.22 -0.97
C GLY A 172 6.00 -12.42 0.23
N THR A 173 6.66 -12.63 1.35
CA THR A 173 6.52 -11.83 2.57
C THR A 173 7.64 -10.80 2.61
N ARG A 174 7.31 -9.53 2.93
CA ARG A 174 8.34 -8.53 3.17
C ARG A 174 9.18 -8.95 4.40
N PRO A 175 10.51 -9.03 4.30
CA PRO A 175 11.37 -9.24 5.45
C PRO A 175 11.17 -8.10 6.47
N PHE A 176 11.30 -8.42 7.76
CA PHE A 176 11.23 -7.45 8.88
C PHE A 176 12.53 -6.66 8.97
#